data_38f7e3f54078565af5e533ac91beca90
#
_entry.id   38f7e3f54078565af5e533ac91beca90
#
_cell.length_a   1.000
_cell.length_b   1.000
_cell.length_c   1.000
_cell.angle_alpha   90.00
_cell.angle_beta   90.00
_cell.angle_gamma   90.00
#
_symmetry.space_group_name_H-M   'P 1'
#
loop_
_entity.id
_entity.type
_entity.pdbx_description
1 polymer ?
#
loop_
_entity_poly.entity_id
_entity_poly.type
_entity_poly.pdbx_seq_one_letter_code
_entity_poly.pdbx_strand_id
1 'polypeptide(L)' 'MLAVNYSTIRSKLKLYCDQATDCGEIIVITRKEEKNVVLISLEKYNELERLARLGEHLVNERPL' A
#
# COMPACT_ATOMS: atom_id res chain seq x y z
N MET A 1 -0.28 7.89 6.48
CA MET A 1 0.71 7.22 5.64
C MET A 1 2.08 7.40 6.25
N LEU A 2 2.87 6.33 6.24
CA LEU A 2 4.16 6.31 6.90
C LEU A 2 5.23 5.94 5.89
N ALA A 3 6.34 6.64 5.88
CA ALA A 3 7.44 6.34 4.96
C ALA A 3 8.62 5.78 5.74
N VAL A 4 9.08 4.60 5.37
CA VAL A 4 10.14 3.91 6.08
C VAL A 4 11.11 3.34 5.06
N ASN A 5 12.41 3.42 5.34
CA ASN A 5 13.35 2.90 4.36
C ASN A 5 13.42 1.37 4.41
N TYR A 6 13.94 0.80 3.34
CA TYR A 6 13.95 -0.65 3.17
C TYR A 6 14.70 -1.38 4.28
N SER A 7 15.84 -0.84 4.69
CA SER A 7 16.64 -1.51 5.72
C SER A 7 15.86 -1.65 7.03
N THR A 8 15.16 -0.59 7.42
CA THR A 8 14.38 -0.62 8.64
C THR A 8 13.22 -1.60 8.52
N ILE A 9 12.54 -1.59 7.37
CA ILE A 9 11.44 -2.52 7.15
C ILE A 9 11.95 -3.95 7.24
N ARG A 10 13.08 -4.24 6.60
CA ARG A 10 13.60 -5.59 6.59
C ARG A 10 13.90 -6.11 8.00
N SER A 11 14.46 -5.25 8.83
CA SER A 11 14.83 -5.68 10.17
C SER A 11 13.63 -5.76 11.12
N LYS A 12 12.52 -5.08 10.79
CA LYS A 12 11.33 -5.08 11.65
C LYS A 12 10.09 -5.39 10.87
N LEU A 13 10.20 -6.34 9.94
CA LEU A 13 9.12 -6.62 9.01
C LEU A 13 7.82 -7.01 9.71
N LYS A 14 7.92 -7.86 10.74
CA LYS A 14 6.71 -8.29 11.44
C LYS A 14 5.98 -7.11 12.05
N LEU A 15 6.73 -6.18 12.65
CA LEU A 15 6.14 -5.03 13.29
C LEU A 15 5.34 -4.20 12.28
N TYR A 16 5.94 -3.95 11.11
CA TYR A 16 5.27 -3.11 10.12
C TYR A 16 4.11 -3.84 9.45
N CYS A 17 4.23 -5.17 9.28
CA CYS A 17 3.10 -5.93 8.77
C CYS A 17 1.93 -5.86 9.74
N ASP A 18 2.21 -5.95 11.05
CA ASP A 18 1.15 -5.86 12.04
C ASP A 18 0.52 -4.47 12.04
N GLN A 19 1.33 -3.43 11.84
CA GLN A 19 0.76 -2.08 11.76
C GLN A 19 -0.15 -1.94 10.55
N ALA A 20 0.23 -2.55 9.45
CA ALA A 20 -0.59 -2.47 8.25
C ALA A 20 -1.92 -3.19 8.44
N THR A 21 -1.91 -4.35 9.12
CA THR A 21 -3.13 -5.13 9.27
C THR A 21 -3.97 -4.66 10.45
N ASP A 22 -3.33 -4.37 11.59
CA ASP A 22 -4.08 -4.06 12.80
C ASP A 22 -4.51 -2.61 12.88
N CYS A 23 -3.69 -1.71 12.35
CA CYS A 23 -3.99 -0.29 12.40
C CYS A 23 -4.45 0.28 11.08
N GLY A 24 -4.44 -0.53 10.03
CA GLY A 24 -4.82 -0.03 8.71
C GLY A 24 -3.84 0.97 8.14
N GLU A 25 -2.58 0.90 8.57
CA GLU A 25 -1.58 1.87 8.15
C GLU A 25 -1.11 1.60 6.73
N ILE A 26 -0.91 2.64 5.96
CA ILE A 26 -0.32 2.52 4.63
C ILE A 26 1.14 2.91 4.77
N ILE A 27 2.04 1.99 4.46
CA ILE A 27 3.46 2.19 4.67
C ILE A 27 4.18 2.22 3.33
N VAL A 28 4.86 3.32 3.05
CA VAL A 28 5.65 3.45 1.83
C VAL A 28 7.07 3.01 2.17
N ILE A 29 7.56 2.00 1.47
CA ILE A 29 8.92 1.51 1.67
C ILE A 29 9.80 2.18 0.64
N THR A 30 10.68 3.06 1.11
CA THR A 30 11.54 3.81 0.21
C THR A 30 12.77 2.99 -0.15
N ARG A 31 13.16 3.03 -1.42
CA ARG A 31 14.29 2.29 -1.92
C ARG A 31 15.09 3.19 -2.85
N LYS A 32 16.24 2.70 -3.28
CA LYS A 32 17.09 3.48 -4.17
C LYS A 32 16.42 3.69 -5.51
N GLU A 33 16.78 4.79 -6.15
CA GLU A 33 16.29 5.09 -7.50
C GLU A 33 14.79 5.19 -7.54
N GLU A 34 14.21 5.59 -6.41
CA GLU A 34 12.75 5.79 -6.33
C GLU A 34 11.97 4.55 -6.71
N LYS A 35 12.55 3.39 -6.49
CA LYS A 35 11.83 2.13 -6.71
C LYS A 35 11.06 1.80 -5.45
N ASN A 36 10.21 2.70 -5.04
CA ASN A 36 9.46 2.58 -3.81
C ASN A 36 8.29 1.62 -3.99
N VAL A 37 7.91 0.97 -2.89
CA VAL A 37 6.76 0.06 -2.90
C VAL A 37 5.88 0.42 -1.72
N VAL A 38 4.68 -0.14 -1.70
CA VAL A 38 3.73 0.14 -0.64
C VAL A 38 3.38 -1.16 0.07
N LEU A 39 3.38 -1.11 1.40
CA LEU A 39 2.96 -2.23 2.23
C LEU A 39 1.61 -1.88 2.83
N ILE A 40 0.59 -2.66 2.50
CA ILE A 40 -0.75 -2.44 3.02
C ILE A 40 -1.37 -3.81 3.27
N SER A 41 -2.44 -3.84 4.07
CA SER A 41 -3.13 -5.07 4.29
C SER A 41 -3.86 -5.49 3.02
N LEU A 42 -4.10 -6.79 2.88
CA LEU A 42 -4.86 -7.27 1.74
C LEU A 42 -6.26 -6.67 1.75
N GLU A 43 -6.82 -6.52 2.94
CA GLU A 43 -8.14 -5.93 3.07
C GLU A 43 -8.16 -4.50 2.53
N LYS A 44 -7.14 -3.72 2.87
CA LYS A 44 -7.05 -2.35 2.38
C LYS A 44 -6.90 -2.32 0.87
N TYR A 45 -6.08 -3.22 0.34
CA TYR A 45 -5.89 -3.28 -1.09
C TYR A 45 -7.21 -3.58 -1.81
N ASN A 46 -7.97 -4.54 -1.28
CA ASN A 46 -9.24 -4.89 -1.89
C ASN A 46 -10.23 -3.73 -1.85
N GLU A 47 -10.20 -2.97 -0.77
CA GLU A 47 -11.07 -1.81 -0.65
C GLU A 47 -10.70 -0.74 -1.67
N LEU A 48 -9.40 -0.46 -1.81
CA LEU A 48 -8.95 0.53 -2.76
C LEU A 48 -9.26 0.11 -4.19
N GLU A 49 -9.12 -1.18 -4.49
CA GLU A 49 -9.42 -1.66 -5.83
C GLU A 49 -10.90 -1.55 -6.13
N ARG A 50 -11.74 -1.84 -5.14
CA ARG A 50 -13.18 -1.71 -5.33
C ARG A 50 -13.56 -0.26 -5.61
N LEU A 51 -12.95 0.68 -4.89
CA LEU A 51 -13.24 2.08 -5.11
C LEU A 51 -12.75 2.54 -6.48
N ALA A 52 -11.62 2.00 -6.92
CA ALA A 52 -11.10 2.34 -8.23
C ALA A 52 -12.04 1.86 -9.32
N ARG A 53 -12.59 0.67 -9.15
CA ARG A 53 -13.54 0.15 -10.15
C ARG A 53 -14.80 0.99 -10.19
N LEU A 54 -15.25 1.47 -9.05
CA LEU A 54 -16.41 2.35 -9.03
C LEU A 54 -16.09 3.64 -9.76
N GLY A 55 -14.88 4.16 -9.57
CA GLY A 55 -14.47 5.36 -10.26
C GLY A 55 -14.40 5.15 -11.76
N GLU A 56 -13.83 4.03 -12.19
CA GLU A 56 -13.76 3.71 -13.59
C GLU A 56 -15.15 3.57 -14.19
N HIS A 57 -16.03 2.95 -13.44
CA HIS A 57 -17.38 2.77 -13.91
C HIS A 57 -18.07 4.10 -14.13
N LEU A 58 -17.82 5.03 -13.24
CA LEU A 58 -18.43 6.33 -13.34
C LEU A 58 -17.84 7.17 -14.45
N VAL A 59 -16.55 7.14 -14.61
CA VAL A 59 -15.92 7.91 -15.64
C VAL A 59 -15.79 7.23 -16.88
N ASN A 60 -16.02 6.02 -16.93
CA ASN A 60 -15.86 5.34 -18.15
C ASN A 60 -14.68 4.86 -18.49
N GLU A 61 -13.89 4.59 -18.24
CA GLU A 61 -12.91 4.13 -18.42
C GLU A 61 -11.91 3.83 -18.85
N ARG A 62 -11.19 3.38 -18.55
CA ARG A 62 -10.10 3.27 -19.04
C ARG A 62 -9.82 2.04 -19.50
N PRO A 63 -9.20 1.91 -20.45
CA PRO A 63 -8.91 0.69 -21.04
C PRO A 63 -7.91 0.08 -20.20
N LEU A 64 -7.67 -0.85 -20.13
CA LEU A 64 -6.75 -1.38 -19.37
C LEU A 64 -5.97 -2.05 -20.03
#